data_efa1fe5155f651725af778966a3598ff
#
_entry.id   efa1fe5155f651725af778966a3598ff
#
_cell.length_a   1.000
_cell.length_b   1.000
_cell.length_c   1.000
_cell.angle_alpha   90.00
_cell.angle_beta   90.00
_cell.angle_gamma   90.00
#
_symmetry.space_group_name_H-M   'P 1'
#
loop_
_entity.id
_entity.type
_entity.pdbx_description
1 polymer ?
#
loop_
_entity_poly.entity_id
_entity_poly.type
_entity_poly.pdbx_seq_one_letter_code
_entity_poly.pdbx_strand_id
1 'polypeptide(L)'
;MADVQVQKKAGIDGPPFHLLILVYSKEKKSMKFICAKDYQEMSRKAASVIAAQVVLKPDSILGLATGSSPIGIYEQLVAWHRQGDLDFSQCSSFNLDEYRGLTADHDQSYHYFMHQHLFDAINIPAERIDLPDGAQMDAAAECARYDAAIAAAGGVDLQLLGMGLNGHIGFNEPDEVFSKGTHCVDLTTSTIEANKRFFASADDVPRQAYTMGVQTIMQARKILIIISGENKVDIVREAFFGPITPQVPASILQLHPDVTVVADEAAFSKCRDLI
;
A
#
# COMPACT_ATOMS: atom_id res chain seq x y z
N MET A 1 -24.51 -10.10 30.48
CA MET A 1 -25.91 -10.25 30.07
C MET A 1 -26.37 -8.90 29.55
N ALA A 2 -26.51 -8.77 28.26
CA ALA A 2 -26.93 -7.51 27.63
C ALA A 2 -28.35 -7.72 27.09
N ASP A 3 -29.27 -6.89 27.57
CA ASP A 3 -30.69 -6.91 27.20
C ASP A 3 -30.88 -6.59 25.71
N VAL A 4 -31.49 -7.51 24.99
CA VAL A 4 -31.96 -7.30 23.61
C VAL A 4 -33.42 -6.87 23.68
N GLN A 5 -33.70 -5.59 23.46
CA GLN A 5 -35.05 -5.11 23.23
C GLN A 5 -35.48 -5.35 21.79
N VAL A 6 -36.48 -6.26 21.63
CA VAL A 6 -37.14 -6.50 20.34
C VAL A 6 -38.39 -5.62 20.26
N GLN A 7 -38.39 -4.62 19.39
CA GLN A 7 -39.60 -3.90 19.02
C GLN A 7 -40.35 -4.66 17.91
N LYS A 8 -41.53 -5.20 18.23
CA LYS A 8 -42.48 -5.73 17.25
C LYS A 8 -43.29 -4.59 16.64
N LYS A 9 -43.17 -4.38 15.32
CA LYS A 9 -44.18 -3.70 14.54
C LYS A 9 -45.08 -4.72 13.85
N ALA A 10 -46.39 -4.54 14.02
CA ALA A 10 -47.45 -5.39 13.48
C ALA A 10 -47.75 -5.05 12.01
N GLY A 11 -48.02 -6.10 11.22
CA GLY A 11 -48.95 -6.18 10.15
C GLY A 11 -48.48 -5.71 8.77
N ILE A 12 -47.97 -6.68 7.95
CA ILE A 12 -48.28 -6.76 6.50
C ILE A 12 -48.16 -8.25 6.13
N ASP A 13 -49.23 -8.86 5.63
CA ASP A 13 -49.24 -10.24 5.09
C ASP A 13 -48.52 -10.27 3.74
N GLY A 14 -47.40 -10.98 3.70
CA GLY A 14 -46.61 -11.35 2.52
C GLY A 14 -45.85 -12.65 2.78
N PRO A 15 -45.45 -13.43 1.75
CA PRO A 15 -44.81 -14.73 1.93
C PRO A 15 -43.49 -14.62 2.75
N PRO A 16 -43.04 -15.72 3.40
CA PRO A 16 -41.99 -15.63 4.43
C PRO A 16 -40.66 -15.21 3.83
N PHE A 17 -40.34 -13.92 3.98
CA PHE A 17 -38.99 -13.46 3.80
C PHE A 17 -38.13 -14.03 4.93
N HIS A 18 -37.11 -14.80 4.56
CA HIS A 18 -36.03 -15.14 5.48
C HIS A 18 -35.45 -13.85 6.05
N LEU A 19 -35.69 -13.60 7.32
CA LEU A 19 -35.10 -12.51 8.08
C LEU A 19 -33.59 -12.71 8.14
N LEU A 20 -32.87 -12.05 7.23
CA LEU A 20 -31.43 -11.97 7.30
C LEU A 20 -31.10 -11.07 8.50
N ILE A 21 -30.87 -11.70 9.65
CA ILE A 21 -30.34 -10.98 10.83
C ILE A 21 -28.88 -10.64 10.50
N LEU A 22 -28.66 -9.44 9.98
CA LEU A 22 -27.34 -8.82 9.98
C LEU A 22 -26.94 -8.56 11.43
N VAL A 23 -26.25 -9.52 12.03
CA VAL A 23 -25.54 -9.29 13.30
C VAL A 23 -24.37 -8.36 12.96
N TYR A 24 -24.61 -7.05 13.08
CA TYR A 24 -23.54 -6.07 13.10
C TYR A 24 -22.75 -6.29 14.39
N SER A 25 -21.68 -7.10 14.34
CA SER A 25 -20.70 -7.06 15.41
C SER A 25 -20.07 -5.67 15.39
N LYS A 26 -20.27 -4.92 16.45
CA LYS A 26 -19.50 -3.69 16.73
C LYS A 26 -18.08 -4.06 17.16
N GLU A 27 -17.36 -4.81 16.37
CA GLU A 27 -15.91 -4.74 16.42
C GLU A 27 -15.55 -3.40 15.79
N LYS A 28 -15.08 -2.47 16.60
CA LYS A 28 -14.47 -1.24 16.12
C LYS A 28 -13.38 -1.66 15.16
N LYS A 29 -13.60 -1.51 13.86
CA LYS A 29 -12.54 -1.49 12.85
C LYS A 29 -11.63 -0.34 13.27
N SER A 30 -10.58 -0.62 14.00
CA SER A 30 -9.69 0.41 14.50
C SER A 30 -8.43 0.36 13.65
N MET A 31 -8.27 1.40 12.85
CA MET A 31 -6.98 1.75 12.31
C MET A 31 -5.99 1.86 13.48
N LYS A 32 -4.83 1.21 13.36
CA LYS A 32 -3.78 1.25 14.39
C LYS A 32 -2.81 2.35 14.03
N PHE A 33 -2.58 3.26 14.95
CA PHE A 33 -1.59 4.33 14.79
C PHE A 33 -0.36 4.05 15.66
N ILE A 34 0.81 4.09 15.04
CA ILE A 34 2.10 3.94 15.70
C ILE A 34 2.90 5.21 15.46
N CYS A 35 3.04 6.02 16.49
CA CYS A 35 3.87 7.21 16.45
C CYS A 35 5.35 6.84 16.66
N ALA A 36 6.22 7.36 15.82
CA ALA A 36 7.66 7.23 15.88
C ALA A 36 8.31 8.60 16.08
N LYS A 37 9.44 8.63 16.75
CA LYS A 37 10.17 9.85 17.03
C LYS A 37 10.66 10.55 15.76
N ASP A 38 11.16 9.75 14.80
CA ASP A 38 11.78 10.21 13.58
C ASP A 38 11.66 9.14 12.47
N TYR A 39 12.19 9.44 11.28
CA TYR A 39 12.22 8.53 10.14
C TYR A 39 12.90 7.18 10.46
N GLN A 40 13.98 7.18 11.22
CA GLN A 40 14.70 5.94 11.54
C GLN A 40 13.86 5.04 12.45
N GLU A 41 13.24 5.60 13.48
CA GLU A 41 12.33 4.84 14.34
C GLU A 41 11.06 4.40 13.61
N MET A 42 10.50 5.24 12.73
CA MET A 42 9.38 4.88 11.86
C MET A 42 9.75 3.68 11.00
N SER A 43 10.90 3.72 10.32
CA SER A 43 11.40 2.63 9.48
C SER A 43 11.57 1.34 10.27
N ARG A 44 12.19 1.39 11.44
CA ARG A 44 12.39 0.22 12.32
C ARG A 44 11.04 -0.36 12.80
N LYS A 45 10.10 0.49 13.22
CA LYS A 45 8.76 0.05 13.67
C LYS A 45 7.97 -0.59 12.53
N ALA A 46 8.01 0.01 11.34
CA ALA A 46 7.37 -0.53 10.15
C ALA A 46 8.02 -1.85 9.70
N ALA A 47 9.35 -1.94 9.72
CA ALA A 47 10.06 -3.18 9.45
C ALA A 47 9.65 -4.30 10.42
N SER A 48 9.43 -3.98 11.71
CA SER A 48 8.96 -4.96 12.69
C SER A 48 7.59 -5.54 12.36
N VAL A 49 6.69 -4.76 11.73
CA VAL A 49 5.38 -5.25 11.28
C VAL A 49 5.55 -6.25 10.12
N ILE A 50 6.42 -5.93 9.14
CA ILE A 50 6.73 -6.85 8.03
C ILE A 50 7.43 -8.11 8.55
N ALA A 51 8.41 -7.97 9.44
CA ALA A 51 9.12 -9.09 10.05
C ALA A 51 8.16 -10.03 10.79
N ALA A 52 7.26 -9.49 11.59
CA ALA A 52 6.23 -10.28 12.26
C ALA A 52 5.33 -11.02 11.27
N GLN A 53 4.95 -10.39 10.15
CA GLN A 53 4.17 -11.04 9.10
C GLN A 53 4.93 -12.23 8.50
N VAL A 54 6.21 -12.07 8.16
CA VAL A 54 7.06 -13.13 7.59
C VAL A 54 7.27 -14.27 8.58
N VAL A 55 7.55 -13.98 9.85
CA VAL A 55 7.75 -15.01 10.89
C VAL A 55 6.47 -15.81 11.15
N LEU A 56 5.31 -15.13 11.22
CA LEU A 56 4.03 -15.78 11.52
C LEU A 56 3.42 -16.50 10.31
N LYS A 57 3.76 -16.08 9.10
CA LYS A 57 3.33 -16.69 7.84
C LYS A 57 4.51 -16.67 6.87
N PRO A 58 5.40 -17.70 6.89
CA PRO A 58 6.60 -17.72 6.05
C PRO A 58 6.33 -17.67 4.54
N ASP A 59 5.20 -18.18 4.08
CA ASP A 59 4.72 -18.12 2.70
C ASP A 59 3.93 -16.84 2.37
N SER A 60 4.23 -15.73 3.08
CA SER A 60 3.54 -14.45 2.88
C SER A 60 3.75 -13.89 1.49
N ILE A 61 2.67 -13.32 0.96
CA ILE A 61 2.68 -12.50 -0.25
C ILE A 61 2.75 -11.04 0.17
N LEU A 62 3.90 -10.42 -0.09
CA LEU A 62 4.19 -9.05 0.31
C LEU A 62 3.90 -8.08 -0.83
N GLY A 63 3.07 -7.09 -0.59
CA GLY A 63 2.94 -5.92 -1.45
C GLY A 63 4.01 -4.88 -1.08
N LEU A 64 4.85 -4.48 -2.00
CA LEU A 64 6.00 -3.62 -1.74
C LEU A 64 5.88 -2.29 -2.49
N ALA A 65 6.57 -1.28 -1.98
CA ALA A 65 6.57 0.09 -2.50
C ALA A 65 7.99 0.57 -2.79
N THR A 66 8.13 1.52 -3.69
CA THR A 66 9.40 2.18 -4.02
C THR A 66 9.46 3.62 -3.50
N GLY A 67 10.53 4.32 -3.83
CA GLY A 67 10.77 5.68 -3.40
C GLY A 67 11.58 5.78 -2.10
N SER A 68 11.79 7.01 -1.61
CA SER A 68 12.67 7.25 -0.47
C SER A 68 12.09 6.78 0.89
N SER A 69 10.77 6.73 1.01
CA SER A 69 10.13 6.40 2.30
C SER A 69 10.43 4.98 2.80
N PRO A 70 10.39 3.91 1.99
CA PRO A 70 10.62 2.54 2.45
C PRO A 70 12.09 2.12 2.57
N ILE A 71 13.07 2.93 2.11
CA ILE A 71 14.49 2.53 2.10
C ILE A 71 14.95 2.06 3.49
N GLY A 72 14.70 2.83 4.53
CA GLY A 72 15.11 2.46 5.88
C GLY A 72 14.41 1.20 6.42
N ILE A 73 13.22 0.85 5.90
CA ILE A 73 12.55 -0.42 6.19
C ILE A 73 13.34 -1.57 5.55
N TYR A 74 13.68 -1.44 4.27
CA TYR A 74 14.43 -2.47 3.55
C TYR A 74 15.81 -2.68 4.15
N GLU A 75 16.52 -1.62 4.48
CA GLU A 75 17.81 -1.70 5.21
C GLU A 75 17.68 -2.51 6.51
N GLN A 76 16.62 -2.27 7.29
CA GLN A 76 16.39 -2.99 8.54
C GLN A 76 16.01 -4.46 8.30
N LEU A 77 15.18 -4.77 7.29
CA LEU A 77 14.84 -6.15 6.93
C LEU A 77 16.06 -6.93 6.45
N VAL A 78 16.91 -6.31 5.62
CA VAL A 78 18.18 -6.87 5.15
C VAL A 78 19.12 -7.14 6.35
N ALA A 79 19.21 -6.21 7.30
CA ALA A 79 20.03 -6.40 8.49
C ALA A 79 19.57 -7.62 9.32
N TRP A 80 18.29 -7.78 9.57
CA TRP A 80 17.73 -8.93 10.28
C TRP A 80 17.86 -10.25 9.49
N HIS A 81 17.71 -10.20 8.16
CA HIS A 81 17.98 -11.37 7.33
C HIS A 81 19.45 -11.84 7.44
N ARG A 82 20.40 -10.89 7.37
CA ARG A 82 21.84 -11.20 7.52
C ARG A 82 22.21 -11.74 8.91
N GLN A 83 21.44 -11.39 9.94
CA GLN A 83 21.60 -11.92 11.30
C GLN A 83 20.98 -13.31 11.47
N GLY A 84 20.19 -13.78 10.48
CA GLY A 84 19.47 -15.05 10.54
C GLY A 84 18.11 -14.98 11.23
N ASP A 85 17.62 -13.78 11.55
CA ASP A 85 16.33 -13.59 12.23
C ASP A 85 15.15 -13.66 11.27
N LEU A 86 15.36 -13.43 9.96
CA LEU A 86 14.33 -13.46 8.92
C LEU A 86 14.73 -14.35 7.76
N ASP A 87 13.78 -15.16 7.31
CA ASP A 87 13.87 -16.02 6.13
C ASP A 87 12.75 -15.68 5.13
N PHE A 88 13.13 -15.23 3.93
CA PHE A 88 12.21 -14.87 2.86
C PHE A 88 12.08 -15.95 1.79
N SER A 89 12.71 -17.12 1.97
CA SER A 89 12.79 -18.16 0.95
C SER A 89 11.44 -18.71 0.48
N GLN A 90 10.39 -18.54 1.30
CA GLN A 90 9.03 -18.96 0.93
C GLN A 90 8.12 -17.78 0.56
N CYS A 91 8.57 -16.53 0.77
CA CYS A 91 7.80 -15.34 0.43
C CYS A 91 7.65 -15.16 -1.07
N SER A 92 6.59 -14.44 -1.45
CA SER A 92 6.41 -13.85 -2.77
C SER A 92 6.20 -12.36 -2.64
N SER A 93 6.44 -11.60 -3.71
CA SER A 93 6.22 -10.15 -3.68
C SER A 93 5.55 -9.64 -4.95
N PHE A 94 4.73 -8.59 -4.77
CA PHE A 94 4.16 -7.77 -5.82
C PHE A 94 4.43 -6.30 -5.52
N ASN A 95 4.99 -5.56 -6.48
CA ASN A 95 5.20 -4.12 -6.29
C ASN A 95 3.97 -3.31 -6.72
N LEU A 96 3.80 -2.12 -6.12
CA LEU A 96 2.67 -1.23 -6.43
C LEU A 96 2.64 -0.76 -7.88
N ASP A 97 3.82 -0.51 -8.44
CA ASP A 97 3.93 0.24 -9.69
C ASP A 97 5.29 0.02 -10.38
N GLU A 98 5.36 0.46 -11.64
CA GLU A 98 6.56 0.54 -12.45
C GLU A 98 6.38 1.61 -13.54
N TYR A 99 7.45 2.28 -13.93
CA TYR A 99 7.46 3.19 -15.05
C TYR A 99 7.26 2.46 -16.39
N ARG A 100 6.28 2.91 -17.16
CA ARG A 100 6.08 2.44 -18.54
C ARG A 100 7.12 3.05 -19.46
N GLY A 101 7.80 2.21 -20.22
CA GLY A 101 8.85 2.58 -21.16
C GLY A 101 10.26 2.30 -20.64
N LEU A 102 10.43 1.88 -19.38
CA LEU A 102 11.72 1.44 -18.84
C LEU A 102 11.82 -0.08 -18.85
N THR A 103 13.01 -0.60 -19.19
CA THR A 103 13.33 -2.01 -19.04
C THR A 103 13.74 -2.30 -17.60
N ALA A 104 13.64 -3.55 -17.17
CA ALA A 104 13.94 -3.96 -15.79
C ALA A 104 15.37 -3.64 -15.34
N ASP A 105 16.33 -3.61 -16.28
CA ASP A 105 17.75 -3.31 -16.05
C ASP A 105 18.09 -1.81 -16.11
N HIS A 106 17.10 -0.96 -16.45
CA HIS A 106 17.31 0.49 -16.42
C HIS A 106 17.50 0.95 -14.97
N ASP A 107 18.52 1.75 -14.69
CA ASP A 107 18.92 2.18 -13.34
C ASP A 107 17.88 3.04 -12.60
N GLN A 108 16.86 3.53 -13.30
CA GLN A 108 15.72 4.25 -12.75
C GLN A 108 14.42 3.46 -12.76
N SER A 109 14.42 2.19 -13.19
CA SER A 109 13.24 1.33 -13.05
C SER A 109 13.00 0.99 -11.58
N TYR A 110 11.76 0.72 -11.23
CA TYR A 110 11.44 0.25 -9.87
C TYR A 110 11.90 -1.20 -9.65
N HIS A 111 11.99 -1.98 -10.72
CA HIS A 111 12.63 -3.28 -10.67
C HIS A 111 14.09 -3.15 -10.21
N TYR A 112 14.88 -2.28 -10.84
CA TYR A 112 16.27 -2.03 -10.44
C TYR A 112 16.37 -1.51 -9.00
N PHE A 113 15.50 -0.54 -8.64
CA PHE A 113 15.42 -0.01 -7.28
C PHE A 113 15.21 -1.13 -6.23
N MET A 114 14.28 -2.04 -6.48
CA MET A 114 13.97 -3.11 -5.54
C MET A 114 15.10 -4.12 -5.41
N HIS A 115 15.79 -4.44 -6.50
CA HIS A 115 16.99 -5.27 -6.48
C HIS A 115 18.09 -4.60 -5.66
N GLN A 116 18.37 -3.32 -5.90
CA GLN A 116 19.39 -2.57 -5.19
C GLN A 116 19.13 -2.48 -3.67
N HIS A 117 17.88 -2.27 -3.26
CA HIS A 117 17.56 -1.98 -1.87
C HIS A 117 17.09 -3.19 -1.05
N LEU A 118 16.62 -4.27 -1.69
CA LEU A 118 16.06 -5.41 -0.99
C LEU A 118 16.41 -6.75 -1.62
N PHE A 119 15.99 -7.03 -2.86
CA PHE A 119 15.94 -8.39 -3.38
C PHE A 119 17.30 -9.07 -3.48
N ASP A 120 18.35 -8.36 -3.92
CA ASP A 120 19.71 -8.92 -4.01
C ASP A 120 20.36 -9.19 -2.64
N ALA A 121 19.78 -8.68 -1.57
CA ALA A 121 20.33 -8.77 -0.22
C ALA A 121 19.58 -9.76 0.69
N ILE A 122 18.47 -10.36 0.21
CA ILE A 122 17.65 -11.35 0.91
C ILE A 122 17.50 -12.62 0.06
N ASN A 123 16.92 -13.68 0.61
CA ASN A 123 16.80 -14.97 -0.06
C ASN A 123 15.40 -15.24 -0.68
N ILE A 124 14.68 -14.20 -1.08
CA ILE A 124 13.43 -14.38 -1.83
C ILE A 124 13.74 -14.97 -3.22
N PRO A 125 13.06 -16.05 -3.67
CA PRO A 125 13.30 -16.62 -4.98
C PRO A 125 12.90 -15.66 -6.11
N ALA A 126 13.74 -15.52 -7.13
CA ALA A 126 13.50 -14.57 -8.23
C ALA A 126 12.17 -14.83 -8.96
N GLU A 127 11.77 -16.10 -9.10
CA GLU A 127 10.50 -16.52 -9.73
C GLU A 127 9.26 -16.19 -8.87
N ARG A 128 9.46 -15.69 -7.66
CA ARG A 128 8.40 -15.25 -6.73
C ARG A 128 8.32 -13.74 -6.59
N ILE A 129 9.11 -13.02 -7.36
CA ILE A 129 9.10 -11.56 -7.43
C ILE A 129 8.34 -11.15 -8.69
N ASP A 130 7.29 -10.35 -8.56
CA ASP A 130 6.56 -9.79 -9.71
C ASP A 130 6.40 -8.28 -9.56
N LEU A 131 6.64 -7.58 -10.65
CA LEU A 131 6.39 -6.15 -10.84
C LEU A 131 5.64 -5.97 -12.15
N PRO A 132 4.94 -4.86 -12.36
CA PRO A 132 4.49 -4.52 -13.70
C PRO A 132 5.67 -4.45 -14.68
N ASP A 133 5.50 -4.99 -15.87
CA ASP A 133 6.54 -4.95 -16.91
C ASP A 133 6.54 -3.59 -17.62
N GLY A 134 7.48 -2.73 -17.24
CA GLY A 134 7.64 -1.41 -17.86
C GLY A 134 7.94 -1.45 -19.36
N ALA A 135 8.53 -2.53 -19.86
CA ALA A 135 8.83 -2.71 -21.29
C ALA A 135 7.58 -3.13 -22.11
N GLN A 136 6.54 -3.65 -21.47
CA GLN A 136 5.28 -4.00 -22.16
C GLN A 136 4.53 -2.72 -22.55
N MET A 137 4.38 -2.49 -23.86
CA MET A 137 3.74 -1.29 -24.39
C MET A 137 2.23 -1.43 -24.61
N ASP A 138 1.69 -2.66 -24.59
CA ASP A 138 0.22 -2.89 -24.54
C ASP A 138 -0.25 -2.77 -23.09
N ALA A 139 -0.72 -1.59 -22.73
CA ALA A 139 -1.15 -1.29 -21.38
C ALA A 139 -2.30 -2.18 -20.90
N ALA A 140 -3.24 -2.52 -21.78
CA ALA A 140 -4.37 -3.36 -21.41
C ALA A 140 -3.91 -4.80 -21.12
N ALA A 141 -2.99 -5.33 -21.92
CA ALA A 141 -2.43 -6.65 -21.73
C ALA A 141 -1.64 -6.72 -20.42
N GLU A 142 -0.78 -5.74 -20.13
CA GLU A 142 0.02 -5.73 -18.90
C GLU A 142 -0.83 -5.59 -17.64
N CYS A 143 -1.77 -4.66 -17.63
CA CYS A 143 -2.67 -4.49 -16.48
C CYS A 143 -3.48 -5.76 -16.20
N ALA A 144 -3.98 -6.43 -17.25
CA ALA A 144 -4.70 -7.69 -17.11
C ALA A 144 -3.79 -8.84 -16.62
N ARG A 145 -2.54 -8.93 -17.14
CA ARG A 145 -1.53 -9.90 -16.67
C ARG A 145 -1.27 -9.73 -15.17
N TYR A 146 -1.01 -8.49 -14.76
CA TYR A 146 -0.64 -8.20 -13.38
C TYR A 146 -1.77 -8.49 -12.39
N ASP A 147 -3.00 -8.03 -12.67
CA ASP A 147 -4.17 -8.35 -11.85
C ASP A 147 -4.43 -9.87 -11.79
N ALA A 148 -4.24 -10.59 -12.92
CA ALA A 148 -4.38 -12.05 -12.96
C ALA A 148 -3.30 -12.75 -12.14
N ALA A 149 -2.05 -12.26 -12.15
CA ALA A 149 -0.96 -12.81 -11.36
C ALA A 149 -1.22 -12.65 -9.85
N ILE A 150 -1.66 -11.47 -9.41
CA ILE A 150 -2.04 -11.21 -8.01
C ILE A 150 -3.20 -12.13 -7.59
N ALA A 151 -4.21 -12.28 -8.44
CA ALA A 151 -5.36 -13.15 -8.15
C ALA A 151 -4.96 -14.62 -8.09
N ALA A 152 -4.12 -15.10 -9.00
CA ALA A 152 -3.61 -16.49 -9.03
C ALA A 152 -2.76 -16.82 -7.81
N ALA A 153 -2.01 -15.85 -7.29
CA ALA A 153 -1.24 -15.98 -6.05
C ALA A 153 -2.14 -16.04 -4.79
N GLY A 154 -3.43 -15.69 -4.92
CA GLY A 154 -4.37 -15.64 -3.79
C GLY A 154 -4.44 -14.28 -3.09
N GLY A 155 -3.93 -13.22 -3.72
CA GLY A 155 -3.92 -11.84 -3.22
C GLY A 155 -2.78 -11.55 -2.24
N VAL A 156 -2.65 -10.29 -1.85
CA VAL A 156 -1.57 -9.78 -0.99
C VAL A 156 -1.91 -9.97 0.49
N ASP A 157 -0.95 -10.51 1.27
CA ASP A 157 -1.12 -10.68 2.73
C ASP A 157 -0.88 -9.37 3.50
N LEU A 158 0.15 -8.62 3.11
CA LEU A 158 0.51 -7.34 3.71
C LEU A 158 0.98 -6.37 2.62
N GLN A 159 0.23 -5.30 2.39
CA GLN A 159 0.58 -4.24 1.44
C GLN A 159 1.28 -3.10 2.17
N LEU A 160 2.53 -2.83 1.80
CA LEU A 160 3.26 -1.63 2.20
C LEU A 160 2.87 -0.47 1.28
N LEU A 161 2.57 0.68 1.88
CA LEU A 161 2.23 1.93 1.19
C LEU A 161 3.06 3.09 1.72
N GLY A 162 3.47 3.99 0.82
CA GLY A 162 3.74 5.38 1.16
C GLY A 162 2.51 6.25 0.89
N MET A 163 2.59 7.54 1.19
CA MET A 163 1.54 8.52 0.87
C MET A 163 2.15 9.79 0.26
N GLY A 164 1.61 10.22 -0.86
CA GLY A 164 1.99 11.48 -1.50
C GLY A 164 1.56 12.72 -0.71
N LEU A 165 2.01 13.89 -1.12
CA LEU A 165 1.64 15.18 -0.50
C LEU A 165 0.16 15.55 -0.69
N ASN A 166 -0.47 15.00 -1.71
CA ASN A 166 -1.88 15.17 -2.05
C ASN A 166 -2.74 13.95 -1.66
N GLY A 167 -2.17 13.01 -0.90
CA GLY A 167 -2.87 11.82 -0.43
C GLY A 167 -2.89 10.65 -1.41
N HIS A 168 -2.16 10.70 -2.51
CA HIS A 168 -2.06 9.56 -3.43
C HIS A 168 -1.38 8.35 -2.77
N ILE A 169 -1.77 7.16 -3.19
CA ILE A 169 -1.18 5.86 -2.86
C ILE A 169 -0.87 5.09 -4.14
N GLY A 170 0.38 4.59 -4.29
CA GLY A 170 0.90 4.23 -5.61
C GLY A 170 0.87 5.46 -6.52
N PHE A 171 0.50 5.31 -7.78
CA PHE A 171 0.21 6.45 -8.66
C PHE A 171 -1.31 6.73 -8.79
N ASN A 172 -2.12 6.35 -7.79
CA ASN A 172 -3.51 6.75 -7.72
C ASN A 172 -3.61 8.19 -7.19
N GLU A 173 -3.58 9.15 -8.11
CA GLU A 173 -3.68 10.59 -7.83
C GLU A 173 -5.14 11.00 -7.49
N PRO A 174 -5.36 12.20 -6.90
CA PRO A 174 -6.71 12.75 -6.72
C PRO A 174 -7.51 12.75 -8.01
N ASP A 175 -8.74 12.19 -7.97
CA ASP A 175 -9.61 12.02 -9.12
C ASP A 175 -11.10 12.15 -8.71
N GLU A 176 -12.03 12.03 -9.65
CA GLU A 176 -13.46 12.02 -9.38
C GLU A 176 -13.95 10.67 -8.83
N VAL A 177 -13.22 9.58 -9.13
CA VAL A 177 -13.56 8.22 -8.73
C VAL A 177 -12.34 7.46 -8.22
N PHE A 178 -12.56 6.47 -7.39
CA PHE A 178 -11.50 5.50 -7.03
C PHE A 178 -11.29 4.52 -8.18
N SER A 179 -10.02 4.30 -8.56
CA SER A 179 -9.64 3.30 -9.56
C SER A 179 -9.94 1.87 -9.05
N LYS A 180 -10.14 0.95 -9.98
CA LYS A 180 -10.36 -0.46 -9.64
C LYS A 180 -9.06 -1.26 -9.67
N GLY A 181 -8.82 -1.98 -10.78
CA GLY A 181 -7.64 -2.81 -10.97
C GLY A 181 -6.41 -2.03 -11.41
N THR A 182 -5.36 -2.76 -11.69
CA THR A 182 -4.12 -2.19 -12.24
C THR A 182 -4.42 -1.43 -13.53
N HIS A 183 -3.82 -0.26 -13.67
CA HIS A 183 -4.05 0.63 -14.81
C HIS A 183 -2.80 1.43 -15.17
N CYS A 184 -2.78 1.92 -16.40
CA CYS A 184 -1.75 2.83 -16.87
C CYS A 184 -2.19 4.27 -16.60
N VAL A 185 -1.33 5.07 -16.00
CA VAL A 185 -1.59 6.48 -15.67
C VAL A 185 -0.60 7.41 -16.37
N ASP A 186 -1.07 8.57 -16.77
CA ASP A 186 -0.19 9.69 -17.14
C ASP A 186 0.35 10.34 -15.86
N LEU A 187 1.66 10.49 -15.76
CA LEU A 187 2.28 11.13 -14.61
C LEU A 187 1.99 12.62 -14.60
N THR A 188 1.64 13.15 -13.44
CA THR A 188 1.42 14.59 -13.27
C THR A 188 2.72 15.38 -13.44
N THR A 189 2.62 16.64 -13.85
CA THR A 189 3.78 17.52 -13.96
C THR A 189 4.56 17.60 -12.65
N SER A 190 3.87 17.61 -11.51
CA SER A 190 4.50 17.62 -10.18
C SER A 190 5.28 16.33 -9.91
N THR A 191 4.78 15.18 -10.33
CA THR A 191 5.47 13.90 -10.20
C THR A 191 6.70 13.84 -11.11
N ILE A 192 6.59 14.30 -12.34
CA ILE A 192 7.73 14.40 -13.28
C ILE A 192 8.81 15.32 -12.72
N GLU A 193 8.44 16.51 -12.24
CA GLU A 193 9.37 17.47 -11.63
C GLU A 193 10.05 16.90 -10.37
N ALA A 194 9.31 16.19 -9.53
CA ALA A 194 9.87 15.55 -8.33
C ALA A 194 10.89 14.45 -8.68
N ASN A 195 10.66 13.73 -9.79
CA ASN A 195 11.49 12.60 -10.19
C ASN A 195 12.64 12.98 -11.13
N LYS A 196 12.61 14.16 -11.79
CA LYS A 196 13.67 14.58 -12.71
C LYS A 196 15.07 14.56 -12.12
N ARG A 197 15.21 14.69 -10.79
CA ARG A 197 16.50 14.62 -10.09
C ARG A 197 17.21 13.26 -10.21
N PHE A 198 16.49 12.23 -10.63
CA PHE A 198 17.00 10.87 -10.80
C PHE A 198 17.36 10.57 -12.26
N PHE A 199 17.04 11.45 -13.21
CA PHE A 199 17.27 11.28 -14.64
C PHE A 199 18.26 12.33 -15.16
N ALA A 200 18.87 12.05 -16.31
CA ALA A 200 19.82 12.97 -16.93
C ALA A 200 19.16 14.30 -17.37
N SER A 201 17.90 14.23 -17.80
CA SER A 201 17.07 15.39 -18.13
C SER A 201 15.60 15.17 -17.76
N ALA A 202 14.80 16.23 -17.76
CA ALA A 202 13.35 16.12 -17.54
C ALA A 202 12.63 15.37 -18.68
N ASP A 203 13.24 15.35 -19.89
CA ASP A 203 12.67 14.65 -21.04
C ASP A 203 12.88 13.14 -20.97
N ASP A 204 13.86 12.68 -20.18
CA ASP A 204 14.12 11.26 -19.95
C ASP A 204 13.20 10.65 -18.89
N VAL A 205 12.49 11.48 -18.13
CA VAL A 205 11.52 11.00 -17.14
C VAL A 205 10.32 10.37 -17.88
N PRO A 206 9.97 9.10 -17.59
CA PRO A 206 8.80 8.48 -18.17
C PRO A 206 7.54 9.34 -17.97
N ARG A 207 6.65 9.31 -18.93
CA ARG A 207 5.41 10.08 -18.89
C ARG A 207 4.24 9.27 -18.34
N GLN A 208 4.42 7.94 -18.27
CA GLN A 208 3.39 7.00 -17.85
C GLN A 208 3.96 5.98 -16.88
N ALA A 209 3.08 5.41 -16.07
CA ALA A 209 3.39 4.30 -15.18
C ALA A 209 2.23 3.31 -15.14
N TYR A 210 2.54 2.05 -14.82
CA TYR A 210 1.57 1.05 -14.38
C TYR A 210 1.46 1.12 -12.88
N THR A 211 0.24 1.11 -12.34
CA THR A 211 0.02 1.13 -10.90
C THR A 211 -1.14 0.23 -10.49
N MET A 212 -0.99 -0.47 -9.37
CA MET A 212 -2.13 -1.15 -8.73
C MET A 212 -3.25 -0.15 -8.48
N GLY A 213 -4.48 -0.52 -8.85
CA GLY A 213 -5.63 0.30 -8.53
C GLY A 213 -6.03 0.21 -7.05
N VAL A 214 -6.82 1.18 -6.62
CA VAL A 214 -7.28 1.29 -5.23
C VAL A 214 -8.03 0.02 -4.78
N GLN A 215 -8.83 -0.59 -5.65
CA GLN A 215 -9.54 -1.84 -5.31
C GLN A 215 -8.54 -2.97 -5.02
N THR A 216 -7.49 -3.13 -5.83
CA THR A 216 -6.46 -4.16 -5.63
C THR A 216 -5.73 -3.94 -4.31
N ILE A 217 -5.36 -2.69 -4.00
CA ILE A 217 -4.76 -2.31 -2.70
C ILE A 217 -5.70 -2.66 -1.54
N MET A 218 -6.98 -2.31 -1.64
CA MET A 218 -8.00 -2.56 -0.60
C MET A 218 -8.34 -4.04 -0.41
N GLN A 219 -7.98 -4.91 -1.34
CA GLN A 219 -8.15 -6.36 -1.24
C GLN A 219 -6.99 -7.05 -0.49
N ALA A 220 -5.91 -6.36 -0.19
CA ALA A 220 -4.86 -6.89 0.68
C ALA A 220 -5.46 -7.28 2.05
N ARG A 221 -4.94 -8.32 2.69
CA ARG A 221 -5.45 -8.74 4.01
C ARG A 221 -5.10 -7.75 5.10
N LYS A 222 -3.93 -7.12 4.99
CA LYS A 222 -3.43 -6.08 5.89
C LYS A 222 -2.79 -4.96 5.08
N ILE A 223 -2.87 -3.76 5.59
CA ILE A 223 -2.18 -2.59 5.02
C ILE A 223 -1.26 -1.99 6.07
N LEU A 224 -0.03 -1.72 5.67
CA LEU A 224 0.96 -0.96 6.41
C LEU A 224 1.27 0.31 5.63
N ILE A 225 0.88 1.46 6.15
CA ILE A 225 1.21 2.75 5.52
C ILE A 225 2.22 3.51 6.37
N ILE A 226 3.25 4.05 5.72
CA ILE A 226 4.35 4.77 6.35
C ILE A 226 4.37 6.23 5.91
N ILE A 227 4.58 7.12 6.87
CA ILE A 227 4.52 8.56 6.60
C ILE A 227 5.57 9.27 7.45
N SER A 228 6.39 10.11 6.82
CA SER A 228 7.42 10.88 7.51
C SER A 228 7.50 12.30 6.98
N GLY A 229 7.72 13.23 7.90
CA GLY A 229 8.00 14.63 7.61
C GLY A 229 6.85 15.60 7.84
N GLU A 230 7.23 16.81 8.24
CA GLU A 230 6.30 17.89 8.57
C GLU A 230 5.40 18.31 7.39
N ASN A 231 5.89 18.16 6.16
CA ASN A 231 5.13 18.46 4.94
C ASN A 231 3.95 17.50 4.70
N LYS A 232 3.78 16.47 5.52
CA LYS A 232 2.67 15.51 5.45
C LYS A 232 1.54 15.78 6.45
N VAL A 233 1.73 16.73 7.34
CA VAL A 233 0.83 16.97 8.49
C VAL A 233 -0.62 17.17 8.08
N ASP A 234 -0.88 18.02 7.08
CA ASP A 234 -2.25 18.34 6.66
C ASP A 234 -2.89 17.17 5.95
N ILE A 235 -2.15 16.52 5.05
CA ILE A 235 -2.69 15.37 4.31
C ILE A 235 -2.90 14.12 5.21
N VAL A 236 -2.12 13.94 6.28
CA VAL A 236 -2.37 12.90 7.29
C VAL A 236 -3.73 13.12 7.96
N ARG A 237 -4.03 14.38 8.33
CA ARG A 237 -5.31 14.71 8.93
C ARG A 237 -6.47 14.50 7.96
N GLU A 238 -6.32 14.93 6.73
CA GLU A 238 -7.35 14.75 5.69
C GLU A 238 -7.59 13.26 5.38
N ALA A 239 -6.52 12.48 5.23
CA ALA A 239 -6.62 11.09 4.85
C ALA A 239 -7.24 10.19 5.94
N PHE A 240 -6.94 10.42 7.22
CA PHE A 240 -7.34 9.47 8.28
C PHE A 240 -8.43 9.99 9.21
N PHE A 241 -8.71 11.27 9.19
CA PHE A 241 -9.71 11.93 10.07
C PHE A 241 -10.70 12.81 9.29
N GLY A 242 -10.47 13.00 8.00
CA GLY A 242 -11.37 13.71 7.08
C GLY A 242 -12.41 12.80 6.43
N PRO A 243 -13.20 13.33 5.50
CA PRO A 243 -14.17 12.54 4.73
C PRO A 243 -13.44 11.58 3.78
N ILE A 244 -14.07 10.42 3.53
CA ILE A 244 -13.59 9.48 2.52
C ILE A 244 -13.97 10.01 1.14
N THR A 245 -12.95 10.32 0.34
CA THR A 245 -13.15 10.93 -0.98
C THR A 245 -12.01 10.55 -1.94
N PRO A 246 -12.28 10.36 -3.23
CA PRO A 246 -11.21 10.12 -4.21
C PRO A 246 -10.31 11.33 -4.45
N GLN A 247 -10.69 12.54 -3.97
CA GLN A 247 -9.82 13.71 -3.96
C GLN A 247 -8.66 13.58 -2.95
N VAL A 248 -8.76 12.63 -2.02
CA VAL A 248 -7.70 12.20 -1.11
C VAL A 248 -7.66 10.67 -1.15
N PRO A 249 -6.97 10.05 -2.12
CA PRO A 249 -7.06 8.61 -2.36
C PRO A 249 -6.77 7.74 -1.13
N ALA A 250 -5.81 8.13 -0.29
CA ALA A 250 -5.52 7.42 0.97
C ALA A 250 -6.68 7.40 1.96
N SER A 251 -7.68 8.29 1.82
CA SER A 251 -8.84 8.33 2.72
C SER A 251 -9.68 7.06 2.68
N ILE A 252 -9.64 6.30 1.57
CA ILE A 252 -10.34 5.02 1.43
C ILE A 252 -9.86 3.97 2.46
N LEU A 253 -8.61 4.10 2.92
CA LEU A 253 -8.02 3.20 3.91
C LEU A 253 -8.80 3.17 5.23
N GLN A 254 -9.59 4.21 5.53
CA GLN A 254 -10.50 4.24 6.67
C GLN A 254 -11.56 3.12 6.62
N LEU A 255 -11.84 2.56 5.44
CA LEU A 255 -12.78 1.45 5.26
C LEU A 255 -12.13 0.06 5.34
N HIS A 256 -10.80 0.00 5.32
CA HIS A 256 -10.11 -1.29 5.37
C HIS A 256 -10.13 -1.89 6.78
N PRO A 257 -10.33 -3.22 6.93
CA PRO A 257 -10.48 -3.87 8.25
C PRO A 257 -9.19 -3.92 9.08
N ASP A 258 -8.01 -3.88 8.47
CA ASP A 258 -6.71 -3.99 9.18
C ASP A 258 -5.67 -3.07 8.57
N VAL A 259 -5.61 -1.82 9.05
CA VAL A 259 -4.61 -0.82 8.65
C VAL A 259 -3.74 -0.47 9.83
N THR A 260 -2.44 -0.50 9.62
CA THR A 260 -1.45 0.04 10.55
C THR A 260 -0.78 1.26 9.90
N VAL A 261 -0.96 2.41 10.52
CA VAL A 261 -0.33 3.67 10.14
C VAL A 261 0.89 3.88 11.03
N VAL A 262 2.09 3.89 10.44
CA VAL A 262 3.32 4.22 11.16
C VAL A 262 3.82 5.56 10.66
N ALA A 263 3.79 6.57 11.52
CA ALA A 263 4.26 7.89 11.12
C ALA A 263 5.15 8.51 12.20
N ASP A 264 6.03 9.43 11.78
CA ASP A 264 6.83 10.17 12.72
C ASP A 264 6.06 11.29 13.43
N GLU A 265 6.63 11.81 14.52
CA GLU A 265 6.04 12.89 15.30
C GLU A 265 5.77 14.14 14.48
N ALA A 266 6.61 14.40 13.48
CA ALA A 266 6.46 15.54 12.61
C ALA A 266 5.18 15.42 11.78
N ALA A 267 4.95 14.26 11.13
CA ALA A 267 3.75 14.00 10.34
C ALA A 267 2.46 13.95 11.19
N PHE A 268 2.53 13.50 12.45
CA PHE A 268 1.38 13.44 13.37
C PHE A 268 1.16 14.71 14.19
N SER A 269 1.93 15.78 13.99
CA SER A 269 1.92 16.95 14.89
C SER A 269 0.56 17.60 15.11
N LYS A 270 -0.35 17.57 14.11
CA LYS A 270 -1.73 18.10 14.22
C LYS A 270 -2.79 17.02 14.53
N CYS A 271 -2.39 15.78 14.75
CA CYS A 271 -3.33 14.66 14.95
C CYS A 271 -3.11 13.92 16.27
N ARG A 272 -2.21 14.39 17.15
CA ARG A 272 -1.87 13.72 18.41
C ARG A 272 -3.06 13.48 19.33
N ASP A 273 -4.02 14.40 19.32
CA ASP A 273 -5.24 14.32 20.14
C ASP A 273 -6.32 13.42 19.54
N LEU A 274 -6.09 12.91 18.31
CA LEU A 274 -7.04 12.09 17.57
C LEU A 274 -6.66 10.60 17.54
N ILE A 275 -5.43 10.24 17.97
CA ILE A 275 -4.85 8.89 17.94
C ILE A 275 -4.69 8.28 19.32
#